data_5e89431b0cb5c6e4d3ad7b4157478bd7
#
_entry.id   5e89431b0cb5c6e4d3ad7b4157478bd7
#
_cell.length_a   1.000
_cell.length_b   1.000
_cell.length_c   1.000
_cell.angle_alpha   90.00
_cell.angle_beta   90.00
_cell.angle_gamma   90.00
#
_symmetry.space_group_name_H-M   'P 1'
#
loop_
_entity.id
_entity.type
_entity.pdbx_description
1 polymer ?
#
loop_
_entity_poly.entity_id
_entity_poly.type
_entity_poly.pdbx_seq_one_letter_code
_entity_poly.pdbx_strand_id
1 'polypeptide(L)'
;MEVKIINRSNHPLPEYATAQSAGVDLRANLDEPVVMKPMERRLIPTGLFISLPAGFEAQVRPRSGLAIKKGITVLNTPGTIDADYRGEIGVILINLSQEDFVINDGERIAQMIISRHEQAEWIPVETLDETERGAGGFGHSGV
;
A
#
# COMPACT_ATOMS: atom_id res chain seq x y z
N MET A 1 -8.51 -12.79 12.78
CA MET A 1 -9.52 -11.70 12.77
C MET A 1 -10.34 -11.76 11.49
N GLU A 2 -11.55 -11.33 11.53
CA GLU A 2 -12.43 -11.31 10.36
C GLU A 2 -12.46 -9.93 9.73
N VAL A 3 -12.31 -9.88 8.40
CA VAL A 3 -12.46 -8.67 7.59
C VAL A 3 -13.54 -8.93 6.55
N LYS A 4 -14.60 -8.13 6.57
CA LYS A 4 -15.64 -8.23 5.54
C LYS A 4 -15.10 -7.64 4.23
N ILE A 5 -15.38 -8.33 3.12
CA ILE A 5 -14.90 -7.94 1.80
C ILE A 5 -16.01 -8.08 0.76
N ILE A 6 -16.11 -7.11 -0.13
CA ILE A 6 -16.85 -7.19 -1.38
C ILE A 6 -15.85 -7.31 -2.51
N ASN A 7 -16.02 -8.29 -3.37
CA ASN A 7 -15.23 -8.48 -4.57
C ASN A 7 -16.12 -8.30 -5.81
N ARG A 8 -15.93 -7.20 -6.52
CA ARG A 8 -16.59 -6.90 -7.79
C ARG A 8 -15.72 -7.19 -9.01
N SER A 9 -14.52 -7.75 -8.79
CA SER A 9 -13.66 -8.22 -9.88
C SER A 9 -14.02 -9.65 -10.29
N ASN A 10 -13.46 -10.10 -11.40
CA ASN A 10 -13.53 -11.50 -11.83
C ASN A 10 -12.34 -12.33 -11.33
N HIS A 11 -11.57 -11.79 -10.38
CA HIS A 11 -10.39 -12.45 -9.82
C HIS A 11 -10.70 -13.05 -8.47
N PRO A 12 -9.92 -14.05 -8.01
CA PRO A 12 -10.11 -14.65 -6.70
C PRO A 12 -9.87 -13.62 -5.57
N LEU A 13 -10.41 -13.90 -4.39
CA LEU A 13 -10.10 -13.14 -3.19
C LEU A 13 -8.58 -13.17 -2.91
N PRO A 14 -8.03 -12.10 -2.33
CA PRO A 14 -6.64 -12.10 -1.91
C PRO A 14 -6.35 -13.24 -0.93
N GLU A 15 -5.26 -13.94 -1.16
CA GLU A 15 -4.84 -15.07 -0.33
C GLU A 15 -3.40 -14.87 0.17
N TYR A 16 -3.12 -15.32 1.37
CA TYR A 16 -1.76 -15.39 1.88
C TYR A 16 -1.02 -16.54 1.20
N ALA A 17 0.11 -16.25 0.56
CA ALA A 17 0.88 -17.24 -0.18
C ALA A 17 1.45 -18.34 0.72
N THR A 18 1.77 -18.02 1.96
CA THR A 18 2.24 -18.96 2.99
C THR A 18 1.59 -18.65 4.33
N ALA A 19 1.64 -19.57 5.28
CA ALA A 19 1.09 -19.41 6.62
C ALA A 19 1.71 -18.23 7.41
N GLN A 20 2.89 -17.76 7.02
CA GLN A 20 3.59 -16.66 7.66
C GLN A 20 3.71 -15.41 6.79
N SER A 21 3.03 -15.37 5.65
CA SER A 21 2.97 -14.17 4.84
C SER A 21 2.28 -13.03 5.59
N ALA A 22 2.88 -11.85 5.59
CA ALA A 22 2.29 -10.65 6.20
C ALA A 22 1.33 -9.93 5.26
N GLY A 23 1.51 -10.07 3.96
CA GLY A 23 0.73 -9.39 2.93
C GLY A 23 0.03 -10.33 1.99
N VAL A 24 -1.04 -9.83 1.39
CA VAL A 24 -1.76 -10.47 0.29
C VAL A 24 -1.56 -9.65 -0.98
N ASP A 25 -1.46 -10.31 -2.13
CA ASP A 25 -1.35 -9.60 -3.41
C ASP A 25 -2.68 -8.92 -3.79
N LEU A 26 -2.57 -7.71 -4.33
CA LEU A 26 -3.66 -7.00 -4.98
C LEU A 26 -3.50 -7.10 -6.50
N ARG A 27 -4.61 -7.42 -7.17
CA ARG A 27 -4.64 -7.55 -8.63
C ARG A 27 -5.33 -6.36 -9.28
N ALA A 28 -4.85 -5.99 -10.46
CA ALA A 28 -5.53 -5.01 -11.29
C ALA A 28 -6.87 -5.58 -11.78
N ASN A 29 -7.92 -4.77 -11.71
CA ASN A 29 -9.24 -5.05 -12.27
C ASN A 29 -9.49 -4.09 -13.43
N LEU A 30 -9.21 -4.53 -14.65
CA LEU A 30 -9.19 -3.70 -15.85
C LEU A 30 -10.07 -4.30 -16.95
N ASP A 31 -10.78 -3.45 -17.69
CA ASP A 31 -11.51 -3.86 -18.88
C ASP A 31 -10.57 -4.05 -20.08
N GLU A 32 -9.48 -3.27 -20.11
CA GLU A 32 -8.45 -3.32 -21.14
C GLU A 32 -7.07 -2.99 -20.55
N PRO A 33 -5.97 -3.41 -21.20
CA PRO A 33 -4.64 -3.13 -20.73
C PRO A 33 -4.38 -1.62 -20.56
N VAL A 34 -3.61 -1.28 -19.52
CA VAL A 34 -3.16 0.10 -19.24
C VAL A 34 -1.68 0.19 -19.55
N VAL A 35 -1.30 1.14 -20.41
CA VAL A 35 0.10 1.46 -20.68
C VAL A 35 0.51 2.67 -19.87
N MET A 36 1.51 2.48 -19.00
CA MET A 36 2.11 3.54 -18.21
C MET A 36 3.45 3.94 -18.80
N LYS A 37 3.53 5.18 -19.27
CA LYS A 37 4.79 5.76 -19.77
C LYS A 37 5.74 6.06 -18.60
N PRO A 38 7.05 6.25 -18.88
CA PRO A 38 7.99 6.71 -17.88
C PRO A 38 7.49 7.96 -17.14
N MET A 39 7.61 7.96 -15.81
CA MET A 39 7.14 9.00 -14.88
C MET A 39 5.63 9.20 -14.81
N GLU A 40 4.85 8.41 -15.51
CA GLU A 40 3.38 8.43 -15.41
C GLU A 40 2.93 7.77 -14.12
N ARG A 41 1.91 8.36 -13.47
CA ARG A 41 1.18 7.77 -12.35
C ARG A 41 -0.26 7.47 -12.77
N ARG A 42 -0.78 6.37 -12.26
CA ARG A 42 -2.15 5.93 -12.51
C ARG A 42 -2.78 5.33 -11.27
N LEU A 43 -4.04 5.63 -11.06
CA LEU A 43 -4.87 4.92 -10.09
C LEU A 43 -5.42 3.66 -10.76
N ILE A 44 -5.01 2.49 -10.27
CA ILE A 44 -5.43 1.20 -10.81
C ILE A 44 -6.49 0.60 -9.86
N PRO A 45 -7.70 0.32 -10.37
CA PRO A 45 -8.76 -0.28 -9.57
C PRO A 45 -8.47 -1.76 -9.27
N THR A 46 -8.98 -2.24 -8.15
CA THR A 46 -8.89 -3.65 -7.74
C THR A 46 -10.24 -4.37 -7.72
N GLY A 47 -11.34 -3.63 -7.74
CA GLY A 47 -12.68 -4.19 -7.55
C GLY A 47 -12.98 -4.64 -6.13
N LEU A 48 -12.10 -4.35 -5.17
CA LEU A 48 -12.22 -4.79 -3.78
C LEU A 48 -12.65 -3.65 -2.87
N PHE A 49 -13.52 -3.98 -1.92
CA PHE A 49 -14.01 -3.08 -0.86
C PHE A 49 -13.94 -3.84 0.45
N ILE A 50 -13.40 -3.23 1.50
CA ILE A 50 -13.22 -3.89 2.79
C ILE A 50 -13.82 -3.08 3.93
N SER A 51 -14.14 -3.78 5.02
CA SER A 51 -14.54 -3.18 6.29
C SER A 51 -13.65 -3.75 7.39
N LEU A 52 -12.73 -2.94 7.87
CA LEU A 52 -11.81 -3.33 8.94
C LEU A 52 -12.45 -3.09 10.31
N PRO A 53 -12.11 -3.90 11.31
CA PRO A 53 -12.45 -3.58 12.70
C PRO A 53 -11.75 -2.29 13.17
N ALA A 54 -12.36 -1.59 14.11
CA ALA A 54 -11.75 -0.42 14.74
C ALA A 54 -10.38 -0.78 15.35
N GLY A 55 -9.42 0.12 15.26
CA GLY A 55 -8.04 -0.08 15.72
C GLY A 55 -7.13 -0.78 14.71
N PHE A 56 -7.62 -1.02 13.50
CA PHE A 56 -6.85 -1.61 12.40
C PHE A 56 -6.85 -0.70 11.18
N GLU A 57 -5.77 -0.78 10.42
CA GLU A 57 -5.62 -0.17 9.10
C GLU A 57 -5.22 -1.23 8.09
N ALA A 58 -5.42 -0.97 6.82
CA ALA A 58 -4.73 -1.70 5.77
C ALA A 58 -3.68 -0.78 5.12
N GLN A 59 -2.51 -1.35 4.82
CA GLN A 59 -1.44 -0.64 4.13
C GLN A 59 -1.24 -1.24 2.74
N VAL A 60 -1.23 -0.39 1.73
CA VAL A 60 -0.91 -0.76 0.35
C VAL A 60 0.55 -0.46 0.11
N ARG A 61 1.32 -1.51 -0.20
CA ARG A 61 2.77 -1.47 -0.39
C ARG A 61 3.15 -2.01 -1.76
N PRO A 62 4.30 -1.59 -2.32
CA PRO A 62 4.78 -2.14 -3.59
C PRO A 62 5.20 -3.60 -3.45
N ARG A 63 5.27 -4.27 -4.60
CA ARG A 63 5.87 -5.60 -4.71
C ARG A 63 7.33 -5.46 -5.10
N SER A 64 8.20 -6.17 -4.37
CA SER A 64 9.65 -6.11 -4.57
C SER A 64 10.07 -6.51 -5.99
N GLY A 65 9.42 -7.50 -6.57
CA GLY A 65 9.70 -7.96 -7.94
C GLY A 65 9.42 -6.89 -9.01
N LEU A 66 8.31 -6.17 -8.89
CA LEU A 66 8.01 -5.06 -9.80
C LEU A 66 8.95 -3.89 -9.59
N ALA A 67 9.30 -3.59 -8.34
CA ALA A 67 10.22 -2.51 -8.01
C ALA A 67 11.61 -2.75 -8.64
N ILE A 68 12.22 -3.91 -8.40
CA ILE A 68 13.59 -4.17 -8.86
C ILE A 68 13.67 -4.46 -10.37
N LYS A 69 12.69 -5.15 -10.93
CA LYS A 69 12.76 -5.59 -12.34
C LYS A 69 12.17 -4.59 -13.32
N LYS A 70 11.19 -3.79 -12.89
CA LYS A 70 10.41 -2.91 -13.76
C LYS A 70 10.42 -1.45 -13.33
N GLY A 71 10.95 -1.12 -12.17
CA GLY A 71 10.94 0.24 -11.64
C GLY A 71 9.54 0.75 -11.32
N ILE A 72 8.59 -0.16 -11.06
CA ILE A 72 7.20 0.18 -10.71
C ILE A 72 7.04 0.14 -9.20
N THR A 73 6.46 1.18 -8.66
CA THR A 73 6.18 1.28 -7.22
C THR A 73 4.81 1.92 -6.97
N VAL A 74 4.38 1.87 -5.72
CA VAL A 74 3.20 2.59 -5.23
C VAL A 74 3.64 3.99 -4.83
N LEU A 75 3.11 5.01 -5.47
CA LEU A 75 3.58 6.39 -5.31
C LEU A 75 3.46 6.91 -3.88
N ASN A 76 2.35 6.58 -3.20
CA ASN A 76 2.07 7.02 -1.83
C ASN A 76 2.44 5.97 -0.77
N THR A 77 3.34 5.05 -1.08
CA THR A 77 3.68 3.94 -0.18
C THR A 77 4.27 4.44 1.15
N PRO A 78 3.86 3.85 2.30
CA PRO A 78 2.75 2.91 2.44
C PRO A 78 1.40 3.63 2.37
N GLY A 79 0.55 3.22 1.43
CA GLY A 79 -0.81 3.76 1.31
C GLY A 79 -1.67 3.35 2.51
N THR A 80 -2.46 4.26 3.04
CA THR A 80 -3.29 4.03 4.23
C THR A 80 -4.74 3.83 3.84
N ILE A 81 -5.35 2.74 4.34
CA ILE A 81 -6.79 2.49 4.27
C ILE A 81 -7.33 2.46 5.69
N ASP A 82 -8.11 3.45 6.03
CA ASP A 82 -8.73 3.58 7.35
C ASP A 82 -9.84 2.56 7.57
N ALA A 83 -10.11 2.22 8.82
CA ALA A 83 -11.13 1.23 9.18
C ALA A 83 -12.53 1.61 8.71
N ASP A 84 -12.84 2.90 8.65
CA ASP A 84 -14.13 3.44 8.22
C ASP A 84 -14.21 3.79 6.73
N TYR A 85 -13.15 3.57 5.96
CA TYR A 85 -13.20 3.73 4.51
C TYR A 85 -14.04 2.62 3.87
N ARG A 86 -14.99 2.99 3.02
CA ARG A 86 -15.91 2.08 2.35
C ARG A 86 -15.82 2.12 0.82
N GLY A 87 -14.90 2.92 0.31
CA GLY A 87 -14.66 3.00 -1.12
C GLY A 87 -13.86 1.82 -1.67
N GLU A 88 -13.72 1.78 -2.98
CA GLU A 88 -12.90 0.80 -3.66
C GLU A 88 -11.42 0.97 -3.30
N ILE A 89 -10.73 -0.14 -3.08
CA ILE A 89 -9.28 -0.16 -2.94
C ILE A 89 -8.67 0.12 -4.31
N GLY A 90 -8.02 1.27 -4.43
CA GLY A 90 -7.25 1.63 -5.61
C GLY A 90 -5.75 1.67 -5.30
N VAL A 91 -4.94 1.35 -6.29
CA VAL A 91 -3.48 1.37 -6.18
C VAL A 91 -2.93 2.47 -7.06
N ILE A 92 -2.24 3.43 -6.46
CA ILE A 92 -1.58 4.51 -7.19
C ILE A 92 -0.17 4.05 -7.58
N LEU A 93 -0.01 3.61 -8.83
CA LEU A 93 1.29 3.21 -9.37
C LEU A 93 2.00 4.37 -10.04
N ILE A 94 3.33 4.34 -9.98
CA ILE A 94 4.21 5.20 -10.78
C ILE A 94 5.26 4.35 -11.48
N ASN A 95 5.56 4.71 -12.73
CA ASN A 95 6.61 4.09 -13.53
C ASN A 95 7.89 4.94 -13.44
N LEU A 96 8.86 4.48 -12.66
CA LEU A 96 10.16 5.13 -12.50
C LEU A 96 11.23 4.55 -13.44
N SER A 97 10.85 3.70 -14.38
CA SER A 97 11.76 3.19 -15.42
C SER A 97 11.82 4.12 -16.63
N GLN A 98 12.63 3.76 -17.59
CA GLN A 98 12.76 4.49 -18.87
C GLN A 98 11.95 3.84 -20.00
N GLU A 99 11.20 2.80 -19.70
CA GLU A 99 10.40 2.05 -20.67
C GLU A 99 8.91 2.10 -20.30
N ASP A 100 8.05 1.95 -21.31
CA ASP A 100 6.62 1.78 -21.07
C ASP A 100 6.38 0.49 -20.28
N PHE A 101 5.44 0.54 -19.35
CA PHE A 101 4.99 -0.60 -18.57
C PHE A 101 3.52 -0.88 -18.85
N VAL A 102 3.22 -2.10 -19.29
CA VAL A 102 1.85 -2.54 -19.58
C VAL A 102 1.30 -3.33 -18.40
N ILE A 103 0.13 -2.93 -17.92
CA ILE A 103 -0.63 -3.65 -16.89
C ILE A 103 -1.80 -4.34 -17.56
N ASN A 104 -1.86 -5.67 -17.46
CA ASN A 104 -3.00 -6.45 -17.92
C ASN A 104 -3.94 -6.76 -16.76
N ASP A 105 -5.21 -7.03 -17.09
CA ASP A 105 -6.20 -7.45 -16.11
C ASP A 105 -5.73 -8.67 -15.33
N GLY A 106 -5.94 -8.66 -14.01
CA GLY A 106 -5.56 -9.75 -13.12
C GLY A 106 -4.08 -9.79 -12.70
N GLU A 107 -3.23 -8.93 -13.24
CA GLU A 107 -1.83 -8.85 -12.80
C GLU A 107 -1.72 -8.36 -11.37
N ARG A 108 -0.78 -8.94 -10.63
CA ARG A 108 -0.47 -8.54 -9.23
C ARG A 108 0.37 -7.29 -9.26
N ILE A 109 -0.17 -6.17 -8.75
CA ILE A 109 0.42 -4.83 -8.88
C ILE A 109 0.91 -4.24 -7.57
N ALA A 110 0.44 -4.76 -6.44
CA ALA A 110 0.77 -4.30 -5.10
C ALA A 110 0.52 -5.42 -4.10
N GLN A 111 0.79 -5.15 -2.84
CA GLN A 111 0.39 -6.03 -1.73
C GLN A 111 -0.29 -5.21 -0.64
N MET A 112 -1.14 -5.85 0.14
CA MET A 112 -1.88 -5.24 1.23
C MET A 112 -1.58 -5.95 2.53
N ILE A 113 -1.29 -5.18 3.57
CA ILE A 113 -1.02 -5.67 4.92
C ILE A 113 -2.06 -5.10 5.88
N ILE A 114 -2.63 -5.96 6.74
CA ILE A 114 -3.52 -5.51 7.81
C ILE A 114 -2.67 -5.33 9.08
N SER A 115 -2.80 -4.18 9.71
CA SER A 115 -1.98 -3.81 10.86
C SER A 115 -2.81 -3.13 11.94
N ARG A 116 -2.43 -3.32 13.20
CA ARG A 116 -2.96 -2.50 14.29
C ARG A 116 -2.34 -1.11 14.24
N HIS A 117 -3.10 -0.12 14.69
CA HIS A 117 -2.59 1.23 14.86
C HIS A 117 -3.07 1.84 16.18
N GLU A 118 -2.35 2.83 16.64
CA GLU A 118 -2.74 3.67 17.76
C GLU A 118 -3.12 5.07 17.25
N GLN A 119 -4.06 5.71 17.95
CA GLN A 119 -4.34 7.12 17.77
C GLN A 119 -3.78 7.87 18.98
N ALA A 120 -2.98 8.90 18.72
CA ALA A 120 -2.39 9.72 19.77
C ALA A 120 -3.36 10.82 20.20
N GLU A 121 -3.45 11.01 21.51
CA GLU A 121 -4.00 12.24 22.09
C GLU A 121 -2.85 13.24 22.28
N TRP A 122 -2.94 14.36 21.61
CA TRP A 122 -1.91 15.39 21.66
C TRP A 122 -2.03 16.22 22.92
N ILE A 123 -0.98 16.24 23.75
CA ILE A 123 -0.90 17.09 24.93
C ILE A 123 0.11 18.20 24.65
N PRO A 124 -0.34 19.43 24.36
CA PRO A 124 0.57 20.53 24.11
C PRO A 124 1.40 20.87 25.33
N VAL A 125 2.71 20.92 25.15
CA VAL A 125 3.68 21.27 26.18
C VAL A 125 4.68 22.28 25.60
N GLU A 126 5.37 23.03 26.45
CA GLU A 126 6.40 23.98 26.00
C GLU A 126 7.77 23.31 25.85
N THR A 127 8.04 22.24 26.62
CA THR A 127 9.31 21.52 26.60
C THR A 127 9.06 20.02 26.60
N LEU A 128 9.97 19.27 25.99
CA LEU A 128 10.02 17.82 26.05
C LEU A 128 11.13 17.39 27.04
N ASP A 129 11.02 16.15 27.54
CA ASP A 129 12.05 15.54 28.36
C ASP A 129 13.39 15.45 27.59
N GLU A 130 14.48 15.48 28.35
CA GLU A 130 15.82 15.34 27.78
C GLU A 130 16.17 13.86 27.59
N THR A 131 16.88 13.57 26.49
CA THR A 131 17.43 12.25 26.21
C THR A 131 18.91 12.38 25.81
N GLU A 132 19.67 11.28 25.93
CA GLU A 132 21.07 11.25 25.48
C GLU A 132 21.21 11.62 24.01
N ARG A 133 20.28 11.15 23.13
CA ARG A 133 20.27 11.48 21.71
C ARG A 133 19.93 12.96 21.44
N GLY A 134 19.04 13.54 22.25
CA GLY A 134 18.55 14.92 22.06
C GLY A 134 17.94 15.13 20.67
N ALA A 135 18.33 16.20 20.02
CA ALA A 135 17.86 16.57 18.69
C ALA A 135 18.60 15.90 17.52
N GLY A 136 19.51 14.96 17.79
CA GLY A 136 20.31 14.30 16.78
C GLY A 136 19.49 13.47 15.79
N GLY A 137 19.62 13.79 14.52
CA GLY A 137 18.96 13.10 13.41
C GLY A 137 19.67 13.39 12.10
N PHE A 138 19.08 12.98 10.95
CA PHE A 138 19.59 13.26 9.61
C PHE A 138 21.09 12.90 9.42
N GLY A 139 21.48 11.68 9.86
CA GLY A 139 22.86 11.23 9.80
C GLY A 139 23.71 11.58 11.01
N HIS A 140 23.09 11.94 12.14
CA HIS A 140 23.77 12.26 13.40
C HIS A 140 24.73 11.17 13.87
N SER A 141 24.42 9.90 13.65
CA SER A 141 25.28 8.76 14.01
C SER A 141 26.47 8.58 13.05
N GLY A 142 26.60 9.41 12.04
CA GLY A 142 27.61 9.31 10.99
C GLY A 142 27.24 8.31 9.89
N VAL A 143 27.86 8.44 8.78
CA VAL A 143 27.67 7.56 7.61
C VAL A 143 28.96 6.83 7.30
#